data_c7a43484701ed6c8ce7f389f5e7a1eaf
#
_entry.id   c7a43484701ed6c8ce7f389f5e7a1eaf
#
_cell.length_a   1.000
_cell.length_b   1.000
_cell.length_c   1.000
_cell.angle_alpha   90.00
_cell.angle_beta   90.00
_cell.angle_gamma   90.00
#
_symmetry.space_group_name_H-M   'P 1'
#
loop_
_entity.id
_entity.type
_entity.pdbx_description
1 polymer ?
#
loop_
_entity_poly.entity_id
_entity_poly.type
_entity_poly.pdbx_seq_one_letter_code
_entity_poly.pdbx_strand_id
1 'polypeptide(L)'
;TVLSAVALIVASCAPKGLEPWDRGAFETREYRNVFVEAGYSPEEVDAKLQSVFEEVFFGPDKVYFEVEDSLAYVSDIKNQDVRTEGMSYGMMVAVQMDRKDIFDKIFRWCKKYMQHTEGPMEGYFAWSCKTDGTRNAQGPASDGELYYVTALLFASNRWGDDTGIDYKREARYILDCAFAKDGSEGVNNFINTEHKLITFTPDNFGYRFT
;
A
#
# COMPACT_ATOMS: atom_id res chain seq x y z
N THR A 1 -32.57 -0.20 -62.63
CA THR A 1 -32.52 -0.68 -61.25
C THR A 1 -31.10 -0.48 -60.73
N VAL A 2 -30.91 0.60 -59.93
CA VAL A 2 -29.65 0.91 -59.25
C VAL A 2 -29.81 0.43 -57.80
N LEU A 3 -29.04 -0.60 -57.40
CA LEU A 3 -28.95 -0.99 -56.01
C LEU A 3 -27.92 -0.07 -55.31
N SER A 4 -28.42 0.78 -54.43
CA SER A 4 -27.57 1.54 -53.51
C SER A 4 -27.22 0.67 -52.31
N ALA A 5 -25.98 0.29 -52.20
CA ALA A 5 -25.43 -0.35 -51.02
C ALA A 5 -25.19 0.69 -49.90
N VAL A 6 -26.01 0.63 -48.85
CA VAL A 6 -25.77 1.41 -47.63
C VAL A 6 -24.71 0.67 -46.82
N ALA A 7 -23.51 1.20 -46.79
CA ALA A 7 -22.45 0.72 -45.88
C ALA A 7 -22.76 1.24 -44.47
N LEU A 8 -23.19 0.34 -43.56
CA LEU A 8 -23.24 0.63 -42.15
C LEU A 8 -21.82 0.73 -41.64
N ILE A 9 -21.37 1.95 -41.33
CA ILE A 9 -20.17 2.17 -40.56
C ILE A 9 -20.51 1.83 -39.10
N VAL A 10 -20.19 0.61 -38.69
CA VAL A 10 -20.16 0.24 -37.27
C VAL A 10 -18.94 0.93 -36.68
N ALA A 11 -19.14 2.07 -36.03
CA ALA A 11 -18.10 2.67 -35.21
C ALA A 11 -17.80 1.69 -34.11
N SER A 12 -16.68 0.97 -34.25
CA SER A 12 -16.10 0.15 -33.19
C SER A 12 -15.74 1.06 -32.03
N CYS A 13 -16.51 1.00 -30.94
CA CYS A 13 -16.05 1.49 -29.64
C CYS A 13 -14.99 0.51 -29.11
N ALA A 14 -13.83 0.49 -29.76
CA ALA A 14 -12.63 -0.01 -29.07
C ALA A 14 -12.40 0.91 -27.87
N PRO A 15 -12.13 0.37 -26.68
CA PRO A 15 -11.70 1.22 -25.59
C PRO A 15 -10.49 2.02 -26.12
N LYS A 16 -10.56 3.35 -26.00
CA LYS A 16 -9.41 4.21 -26.27
C LYS A 16 -8.24 3.59 -25.53
N GLY A 17 -7.15 3.32 -26.25
CA GLY A 17 -5.90 2.87 -25.62
C GLY A 17 -5.65 3.80 -24.46
N LEU A 18 -5.31 3.22 -23.34
CA LEU A 18 -5.06 3.95 -22.12
C LEU A 18 -4.09 5.09 -22.49
N GLU A 19 -4.45 6.31 -22.16
CA GLU A 19 -3.68 7.53 -22.44
C GLU A 19 -2.32 7.46 -21.75
N PRO A 20 -1.34 8.37 -21.96
CA PRO A 20 0.01 8.34 -21.35
C PRO A 20 0.09 8.17 -19.83
N TRP A 21 -1.04 8.15 -19.15
CA TRP A 21 -1.21 7.77 -17.73
C TRP A 21 -0.86 6.31 -17.41
N ASP A 22 -0.70 5.46 -18.44
CA ASP A 22 -0.37 4.04 -18.29
C ASP A 22 1.04 3.81 -17.78
N ARG A 23 1.90 4.80 -17.97
CA ARG A 23 3.22 4.82 -17.39
C ARG A 23 3.24 5.81 -16.25
N GLY A 24 3.55 5.36 -15.06
CA GLY A 24 3.62 6.20 -13.89
C GLY A 24 4.63 7.34 -14.04
N ALA A 25 4.46 8.41 -13.27
CA ALA A 25 5.37 9.55 -13.29
C ALA A 25 6.84 9.17 -13.03
N PHE A 26 7.07 8.06 -12.33
CA PHE A 26 8.40 7.51 -12.13
C PHE A 26 9.08 7.11 -13.45
N GLU A 27 8.35 6.47 -14.37
CA GLU A 27 8.88 6.04 -15.67
C GLU A 27 9.00 7.21 -16.63
N THR A 28 7.98 8.06 -16.68
CA THR A 28 7.92 9.19 -17.61
C THR A 28 8.81 10.34 -17.16
N ARG A 29 9.11 10.46 -15.88
CA ARG A 29 9.76 11.61 -15.24
C ARG A 29 8.98 12.92 -15.41
N GLU A 30 7.73 12.84 -15.80
CA GLU A 30 6.83 13.99 -15.98
C GLU A 30 6.11 14.30 -14.67
N TYR A 31 6.80 14.93 -13.76
CA TYR A 31 6.26 15.45 -12.50
C TYR A 31 6.99 16.73 -12.08
N ARG A 32 6.29 17.54 -11.34
CA ARG A 32 6.88 18.74 -10.76
C ARG A 32 7.88 18.35 -9.67
N ASN A 33 9.13 18.74 -9.84
CA ASN A 33 10.18 18.53 -8.85
C ASN A 33 10.50 19.85 -8.14
N VAL A 34 9.95 20.03 -6.94
CA VAL A 34 10.09 21.27 -6.17
C VAL A 34 11.53 21.53 -5.72
N PHE A 35 12.38 20.53 -5.60
CA PHE A 35 13.79 20.72 -5.27
C PHE A 35 14.56 21.29 -6.48
N VAL A 36 14.24 20.83 -7.68
CA VAL A 36 14.81 21.40 -8.91
C VAL A 36 14.35 22.85 -9.09
N GLU A 37 13.09 23.15 -8.83
CA GLU A 37 12.57 24.53 -8.83
C GLU A 37 13.26 25.41 -7.77
N ALA A 38 13.70 24.83 -6.65
CA ALA A 38 14.47 25.52 -5.61
C ALA A 38 15.96 25.69 -5.95
N GLY A 39 16.42 25.18 -7.11
CA GLY A 39 17.77 25.41 -7.63
C GLY A 39 18.76 24.26 -7.50
N TYR A 40 18.30 23.08 -7.02
CA TYR A 40 19.13 21.86 -7.02
C TYR A 40 19.11 21.21 -8.39
N SER A 41 20.22 20.58 -8.81
CA SER A 41 20.19 19.78 -10.04
C SER A 41 19.42 18.45 -9.82
N PRO A 42 18.85 17.85 -10.87
CA PRO A 42 18.23 16.53 -10.77
C PRO A 42 19.18 15.48 -10.17
N GLU A 43 20.46 15.51 -10.53
CA GLU A 43 21.49 14.60 -10.05
C GLU A 43 21.76 14.76 -8.55
N GLU A 44 21.76 15.99 -8.04
CA GLU A 44 21.89 16.27 -6.59
C GLU A 44 20.69 15.73 -5.82
N VAL A 45 19.47 15.89 -6.37
CA VAL A 45 18.25 15.37 -5.76
C VAL A 45 18.27 13.83 -5.71
N ASP A 46 18.58 13.19 -6.83
CA ASP A 46 18.65 11.72 -6.93
C ASP A 46 19.73 11.15 -6.00
N ALA A 47 20.93 11.74 -5.97
CA ALA A 47 22.00 11.33 -5.08
C ALA A 47 21.63 11.48 -3.60
N LYS A 48 20.92 12.56 -3.24
CA LYS A 48 20.44 12.77 -1.87
C LYS A 48 19.38 11.75 -1.47
N LEU A 49 18.41 11.46 -2.35
CA LEU A 49 17.38 10.43 -2.11
C LEU A 49 18.02 9.06 -1.90
N GLN A 50 18.96 8.66 -2.76
CA GLN A 50 19.67 7.41 -2.61
C GLN A 50 20.45 7.35 -1.30
N SER A 51 21.19 8.39 -0.95
CA SER A 51 21.95 8.47 0.30
C SER A 51 21.06 8.33 1.54
N VAL A 52 19.91 9.02 1.56
CA VAL A 52 18.97 8.93 2.69
C VAL A 52 18.32 7.55 2.76
N PHE A 53 17.97 6.95 1.62
CA PHE A 53 17.44 5.61 1.59
C PHE A 53 18.43 4.60 2.16
N GLU A 54 19.70 4.64 1.74
CA GLU A 54 20.75 3.76 2.26
C GLU A 54 20.98 3.98 3.76
N GLU A 55 20.97 5.21 4.23
CA GLU A 55 21.13 5.53 5.65
C GLU A 55 19.99 4.97 6.50
N VAL A 56 18.74 5.22 6.08
CA VAL A 56 17.54 4.83 6.85
C VAL A 56 17.29 3.31 6.82
N PHE A 57 17.58 2.66 5.69
CA PHE A 57 17.31 1.22 5.55
C PHE A 57 18.50 0.33 5.92
N PHE A 58 19.72 0.79 5.74
CA PHE A 58 20.93 -0.05 5.89
C PHE A 58 22.02 0.55 6.77
N GLY A 59 21.87 1.81 7.17
CA GLY A 59 22.84 2.50 8.03
C GLY A 59 22.89 1.95 9.47
N PRO A 60 23.74 2.54 10.31
CA PRO A 60 23.90 2.10 11.70
C PRO A 60 22.65 2.28 12.55
N ASP A 61 21.85 3.31 12.27
CA ASP A 61 20.59 3.63 12.97
C ASP A 61 19.35 3.27 12.12
N LYS A 62 19.46 2.22 11.33
CA LYS A 62 18.44 1.77 10.41
C LYS A 62 17.12 1.39 11.10
N VAL A 63 16.02 1.54 10.37
CA VAL A 63 14.70 1.11 10.81
C VAL A 63 14.28 -0.23 10.20
N TYR A 64 14.93 -0.69 9.13
CA TYR A 64 14.60 -1.89 8.38
C TYR A 64 15.45 -3.08 8.84
N PHE A 65 14.79 -4.22 9.11
CA PHE A 65 15.43 -5.44 9.61
C PHE A 65 14.94 -6.67 8.87
N GLU A 66 15.85 -7.39 8.24
CA GLU A 66 15.57 -8.71 7.68
C GLU A 66 15.68 -9.77 8.79
N VAL A 67 14.74 -10.70 8.85
CA VAL A 67 14.68 -11.74 9.89
C VAL A 67 14.79 -13.17 9.33
N GLU A 68 14.44 -13.36 8.09
CA GLU A 68 14.58 -14.60 7.34
C GLU A 68 14.82 -14.21 5.87
N ASP A 69 15.18 -15.14 5.00
CA ASP A 69 15.45 -14.87 3.58
C ASP A 69 14.31 -14.14 2.87
N SER A 70 13.07 -14.32 3.33
CA SER A 70 11.87 -13.79 2.69
C SER A 70 11.05 -12.81 3.52
N LEU A 71 11.49 -12.48 4.74
CA LEU A 71 10.76 -11.63 5.69
C LEU A 71 11.60 -10.46 6.17
N ALA A 72 10.94 -9.31 6.34
CA ALA A 72 11.55 -8.15 6.98
C ALA A 72 10.49 -7.27 7.65
N TYR A 73 10.93 -6.46 8.61
CA TYR A 73 10.06 -5.49 9.25
C TYR A 73 10.72 -4.11 9.36
N VAL A 74 9.87 -3.10 9.56
CA VAL A 74 10.26 -1.75 9.94
C VAL A 74 9.93 -1.55 11.41
N SER A 75 10.93 -1.18 12.21
CA SER A 75 10.79 -0.99 13.64
C SER A 75 10.44 0.45 14.02
N ASP A 76 9.52 0.60 14.94
CA ASP A 76 9.45 1.82 15.76
C ASP A 76 10.60 1.79 16.77
N ILE A 77 11.60 2.61 16.51
CA ILE A 77 12.85 2.64 17.30
C ILE A 77 12.58 3.00 18.76
N LYS A 78 11.64 3.92 19.02
CA LYS A 78 11.32 4.40 20.35
C LYS A 78 10.65 3.33 21.20
N ASN A 79 9.71 2.59 20.60
CA ASN A 79 8.91 1.59 21.31
C ASN A 79 9.45 0.17 21.13
N GLN A 80 10.42 -0.03 20.23
CA GLN A 80 11.02 -1.33 19.89
C GLN A 80 9.97 -2.36 19.48
N ASP A 81 8.97 -1.91 18.73
CA ASP A 81 7.89 -2.73 18.20
C ASP A 81 7.72 -2.52 16.68
N VAL A 82 6.80 -3.24 16.08
CA VAL A 82 6.46 -3.18 14.65
C VAL A 82 5.02 -2.73 14.53
N ARG A 83 4.78 -1.67 13.78
CA ARG A 83 3.45 -1.06 13.61
C ARG A 83 3.03 -1.02 12.15
N THR A 84 1.72 -1.07 11.91
CA THR A 84 1.16 -0.99 10.55
C THR A 84 1.60 0.29 9.84
N GLU A 85 1.73 1.41 10.56
CA GLU A 85 2.23 2.67 9.99
C GLU A 85 3.67 2.52 9.47
N GLY A 86 4.58 2.04 10.31
CA GLY A 86 5.98 1.84 9.92
C GLY A 86 6.13 0.87 8.76
N MET A 87 5.38 -0.24 8.77
CA MET A 87 5.39 -1.25 7.72
C MET A 87 4.84 -0.70 6.40
N SER A 88 3.72 0.01 6.45
CA SER A 88 3.11 0.59 5.25
C SER A 88 3.96 1.73 4.65
N TYR A 89 4.61 2.54 5.49
CA TYR A 89 5.57 3.55 5.03
C TYR A 89 6.81 2.91 4.41
N GLY A 90 7.33 1.85 5.01
CA GLY A 90 8.43 1.08 4.44
C GLY A 90 8.10 0.51 3.06
N MET A 91 6.90 -0.03 2.88
CA MET A 91 6.40 -0.48 1.58
C MET A 91 6.28 0.70 0.58
N MET A 92 5.74 1.84 1.03
CA MET A 92 5.61 3.03 0.18
C MET A 92 6.97 3.57 -0.27
N VAL A 93 7.97 3.62 0.61
CA VAL A 93 9.34 3.99 0.25
C VAL A 93 9.93 2.97 -0.73
N ALA A 94 9.79 1.67 -0.44
CA ALA A 94 10.34 0.61 -1.29
C ALA A 94 9.76 0.66 -2.72
N VAL A 95 8.44 0.87 -2.89
CA VAL A 95 7.85 0.96 -4.23
C VAL A 95 8.31 2.19 -4.98
N GLN A 96 8.54 3.32 -4.30
CA GLN A 96 9.04 4.54 -4.95
C GLN A 96 10.52 4.43 -5.33
N MET A 97 11.32 3.73 -4.52
CA MET A 97 12.75 3.49 -4.77
C MET A 97 13.02 2.29 -5.69
N ASP A 98 11.96 1.67 -6.25
CA ASP A 98 12.04 0.47 -7.12
C ASP A 98 12.70 -0.74 -6.44
N ARG A 99 12.43 -0.93 -5.16
CA ARG A 99 12.97 -2.02 -4.34
C ARG A 99 11.90 -3.06 -4.04
N LYS A 100 11.55 -3.82 -5.08
CA LYS A 100 10.59 -4.93 -4.99
C LYS A 100 10.98 -5.96 -3.94
N ASP A 101 12.26 -6.25 -3.83
CA ASP A 101 12.82 -7.19 -2.87
C ASP A 101 12.48 -6.80 -1.42
N ILE A 102 12.62 -5.53 -1.07
CA ILE A 102 12.28 -4.97 0.24
C ILE A 102 10.77 -4.96 0.45
N PHE A 103 10.02 -4.47 -0.55
CA PHE A 103 8.56 -4.42 -0.50
C PHE A 103 7.95 -5.79 -0.18
N ASP A 104 8.35 -6.80 -0.94
CA ASP A 104 7.82 -8.15 -0.79
C ASP A 104 8.13 -8.75 0.58
N LYS A 105 9.34 -8.54 1.12
CA LYS A 105 9.72 -9.03 2.44
C LYS A 105 8.89 -8.37 3.54
N ILE A 106 8.67 -7.05 3.47
CA ILE A 106 7.84 -6.32 4.43
C ILE A 106 6.40 -6.83 4.35
N PHE A 107 5.82 -6.92 3.15
CA PHE A 107 4.43 -7.35 3.00
C PHE A 107 4.22 -8.80 3.46
N ARG A 108 5.15 -9.72 3.17
CA ARG A 108 5.07 -11.11 3.68
C ARG A 108 5.10 -11.17 5.20
N TRP A 109 5.88 -10.31 5.85
CA TRP A 109 5.90 -10.21 7.30
C TRP A 109 4.55 -9.74 7.85
N CYS A 110 3.95 -8.70 7.27
CA CYS A 110 2.61 -8.23 7.60
C CYS A 110 1.57 -9.34 7.48
N LYS A 111 1.59 -10.07 6.37
CA LYS A 111 0.69 -11.20 6.11
C LYS A 111 0.85 -12.31 7.15
N LYS A 112 2.08 -12.63 7.52
CA LYS A 112 2.39 -13.75 8.42
C LYS A 112 1.99 -13.45 9.87
N TYR A 113 2.26 -12.24 10.35
CA TYR A 113 2.17 -11.93 11.78
C TYR A 113 1.04 -10.97 12.15
N MET A 114 0.73 -10.01 11.29
CA MET A 114 -0.26 -8.98 11.61
C MET A 114 -1.65 -9.33 11.10
N GLN A 115 -1.80 -9.88 9.88
CA GLN A 115 -3.11 -10.11 9.29
C GLN A 115 -3.90 -11.19 10.04
N HIS A 116 -5.17 -10.91 10.30
CA HIS A 116 -6.12 -11.89 10.79
C HIS A 116 -6.64 -12.73 9.61
N THR A 117 -6.57 -14.04 9.74
CA THR A 117 -6.99 -15.01 8.72
C THR A 117 -8.33 -15.67 9.03
N GLU A 118 -8.91 -15.34 10.18
CA GLU A 118 -10.18 -15.89 10.65
C GLU A 118 -10.82 -14.98 11.71
N GLY A 119 -12.08 -15.21 12.01
CA GLY A 119 -12.84 -14.50 13.03
C GLY A 119 -13.34 -13.12 12.56
N PRO A 120 -13.90 -12.32 13.49
CA PRO A 120 -14.54 -11.05 13.13
C PRO A 120 -13.61 -10.05 12.46
N MET A 121 -12.31 -10.10 12.79
CA MET A 121 -11.27 -9.21 12.22
C MET A 121 -10.60 -9.77 10.98
N GLU A 122 -11.11 -10.89 10.41
CA GLU A 122 -10.52 -11.46 9.19
C GLU A 122 -10.27 -10.38 8.13
N GLY A 123 -9.06 -10.40 7.56
CA GLY A 123 -8.59 -9.46 6.54
C GLY A 123 -7.94 -8.20 7.11
N TYR A 124 -8.25 -7.80 8.35
CA TYR A 124 -7.60 -6.68 9.04
C TYR A 124 -6.24 -7.09 9.61
N PHE A 125 -5.44 -6.10 9.98
CA PHE A 125 -4.11 -6.29 10.55
C PHE A 125 -4.06 -5.81 12.00
N ALA A 126 -3.48 -6.60 12.89
CA ALA A 126 -3.12 -6.12 14.22
C ALA A 126 -2.17 -4.93 14.09
N TRP A 127 -2.52 -3.77 14.65
CA TRP A 127 -1.77 -2.53 14.41
C TRP A 127 -0.37 -2.54 15.01
N SER A 128 -0.09 -3.38 16.01
CA SER A 128 1.21 -3.47 16.65
C SER A 128 1.58 -4.92 17.02
N CYS A 129 2.82 -5.28 16.71
CA CYS A 129 3.45 -6.55 17.09
C CYS A 129 4.83 -6.29 17.70
N LYS A 130 5.34 -7.25 18.45
CA LYS A 130 6.76 -7.34 18.78
C LYS A 130 7.57 -7.72 17.53
N THR A 131 8.87 -7.54 17.59
CA THR A 131 9.79 -7.93 16.50
C THR A 131 9.83 -9.43 16.22
N ASP A 132 9.38 -10.26 17.17
CA ASP A 132 9.21 -11.71 17.00
C ASP A 132 7.86 -12.10 16.38
N GLY A 133 7.00 -11.12 16.05
CA GLY A 133 5.67 -11.33 15.49
C GLY A 133 4.54 -11.52 16.51
N THR A 134 4.85 -11.56 17.82
CA THR A 134 3.82 -11.61 18.86
C THR A 134 2.99 -10.32 18.84
N ARG A 135 1.68 -10.42 18.70
CA ARG A 135 0.79 -9.24 18.67
C ARG A 135 0.72 -8.56 20.03
N ASN A 136 0.99 -7.26 20.06
CA ASN A 136 0.78 -6.38 21.22
C ASN A 136 -0.69 -5.97 21.33
N ALA A 137 -1.37 -5.85 20.21
CA ALA A 137 -2.78 -5.49 20.09
C ALA A 137 -3.46 -6.35 19.02
N GLN A 138 -4.77 -6.52 19.12
CA GLN A 138 -5.53 -7.30 18.13
C GLN A 138 -6.24 -6.41 17.11
N GLY A 139 -6.64 -5.21 17.51
CA GLY A 139 -7.38 -4.29 16.65
C GLY A 139 -6.55 -3.71 15.53
N PRO A 140 -7.17 -3.34 14.41
CA PRO A 140 -6.52 -2.64 13.31
C PRO A 140 -6.50 -1.12 13.52
N ALA A 141 -5.65 -0.44 12.75
CA ALA A 141 -5.61 1.01 12.63
C ALA A 141 -5.85 1.41 11.18
N SER A 142 -6.81 2.31 10.94
CA SER A 142 -7.30 2.62 9.60
C SER A 142 -6.24 3.25 8.67
N ASP A 143 -5.34 4.03 9.22
CA ASP A 143 -4.25 4.66 8.46
C ASP A 143 -3.29 3.61 7.87
N GLY A 144 -2.81 2.66 8.68
CA GLY A 144 -1.95 1.57 8.22
C GLY A 144 -2.62 0.72 7.14
N GLU A 145 -3.88 0.34 7.34
CA GLU A 145 -4.67 -0.45 6.39
C GLU A 145 -4.79 0.24 5.02
N LEU A 146 -5.16 1.51 5.02
CA LEU A 146 -5.32 2.28 3.78
C LEU A 146 -4.00 2.54 3.07
N TYR A 147 -2.91 2.70 3.82
CA TYR A 147 -1.57 2.79 3.26
C TYR A 147 -1.09 1.47 2.65
N TYR A 148 -1.41 0.32 3.24
CA TYR A 148 -1.16 -0.99 2.61
C TYR A 148 -1.84 -1.09 1.25
N VAL A 149 -3.14 -0.75 1.18
CA VAL A 149 -3.88 -0.74 -0.08
C VAL A 149 -3.21 0.16 -1.11
N THR A 150 -2.84 1.39 -0.71
CA THR A 150 -2.21 2.36 -1.61
C THR A 150 -0.86 1.85 -2.11
N ALA A 151 -0.01 1.34 -1.22
CA ALA A 151 1.30 0.80 -1.58
C ALA A 151 1.20 -0.43 -2.50
N LEU A 152 0.23 -1.32 -2.25
CA LEU A 152 -0.04 -2.49 -3.09
C LEU A 152 -0.52 -2.09 -4.49
N LEU A 153 -1.40 -1.09 -4.62
CA LEU A 153 -1.83 -0.58 -5.92
C LEU A 153 -0.68 0.06 -6.71
N PHE A 154 0.24 0.75 -6.03
CA PHE A 154 1.45 1.27 -6.66
C PHE A 154 2.38 0.14 -7.12
N ALA A 155 2.53 -0.91 -6.30
CA ALA A 155 3.31 -2.10 -6.65
C ALA A 155 2.73 -2.84 -7.87
N SER A 156 1.40 -3.01 -7.91
CA SER A 156 0.70 -3.57 -9.07
C SER A 156 0.98 -2.80 -10.35
N ASN A 157 0.90 -1.46 -10.30
CA ASN A 157 1.18 -0.63 -11.47
C ASN A 157 2.66 -0.64 -11.88
N ARG A 158 3.57 -0.80 -10.93
CA ARG A 158 5.01 -0.73 -11.21
C ARG A 158 5.59 -2.05 -11.67
N TRP A 159 5.22 -3.15 -11.00
CA TRP A 159 5.86 -4.46 -11.18
C TRP A 159 4.93 -5.51 -11.78
N GLY A 160 3.63 -5.21 -11.92
CA GLY A 160 2.61 -6.18 -12.35
C GLY A 160 2.20 -7.14 -11.23
N ASP A 161 1.24 -8.01 -11.52
CA ASP A 161 0.58 -8.87 -10.54
C ASP A 161 0.99 -10.35 -10.67
N ASP A 162 1.85 -10.69 -11.62
CA ASP A 162 2.33 -12.05 -11.92
C ASP A 162 3.79 -12.32 -11.47
N THR A 163 4.31 -11.45 -10.59
CA THR A 163 5.72 -11.43 -10.18
C THR A 163 5.99 -12.07 -8.81
N GLY A 164 5.09 -12.94 -8.34
CA GLY A 164 5.19 -13.67 -7.08
C GLY A 164 4.19 -13.24 -6.01
N ILE A 165 3.72 -11.99 -6.04
CA ILE A 165 2.60 -11.47 -5.26
C ILE A 165 1.63 -10.82 -6.24
N ASP A 166 0.36 -11.21 -6.20
CA ASP A 166 -0.73 -10.52 -6.89
C ASP A 166 -1.15 -9.32 -6.06
N TYR A 167 -0.43 -8.20 -6.23
CA TYR A 167 -0.61 -6.98 -5.42
C TYR A 167 -2.01 -6.41 -5.53
N LYS A 168 -2.59 -6.42 -6.72
CA LYS A 168 -3.94 -5.91 -6.96
C LYS A 168 -5.00 -6.74 -6.25
N ARG A 169 -4.86 -8.06 -6.27
CA ARG A 169 -5.74 -8.96 -5.53
C ARG A 169 -5.62 -8.74 -4.03
N GLU A 170 -4.39 -8.60 -3.51
CA GLU A 170 -4.17 -8.32 -2.09
C GLU A 170 -4.78 -6.97 -1.67
N ALA A 171 -4.60 -5.91 -2.47
CA ALA A 171 -5.21 -4.61 -2.22
C ALA A 171 -6.75 -4.71 -2.20
N ARG A 172 -7.35 -5.42 -3.17
CA ARG A 172 -8.80 -5.63 -3.22
C ARG A 172 -9.31 -6.43 -2.03
N TYR A 173 -8.59 -7.47 -1.65
CA TYR A 173 -8.97 -8.27 -0.48
C TYR A 173 -9.05 -7.43 0.80
N ILE A 174 -8.06 -6.57 1.06
CA ILE A 174 -8.07 -5.66 2.20
C ILE A 174 -9.28 -4.70 2.11
N LEU A 175 -9.53 -4.10 0.93
CA LEU A 175 -10.67 -3.22 0.73
C LEU A 175 -12.01 -3.94 0.91
N ASP A 176 -12.17 -5.12 0.33
CA ASP A 176 -13.40 -5.90 0.45
C ASP A 176 -13.68 -6.22 1.92
N CYS A 177 -12.67 -6.61 2.69
CA CYS A 177 -12.80 -6.81 4.13
C CYS A 177 -13.15 -5.52 4.88
N ALA A 178 -12.55 -4.39 4.48
CA ALA A 178 -12.78 -3.09 5.09
C ALA A 178 -14.22 -2.56 4.86
N PHE A 179 -14.93 -3.05 3.86
CA PHE A 179 -16.31 -2.67 3.52
C PHE A 179 -17.36 -3.74 3.82
N ALA A 180 -16.96 -4.96 4.20
CA ALA A 180 -17.87 -6.10 4.38
C ALA A 180 -18.27 -6.36 5.84
N LYS A 181 -17.81 -5.54 6.79
CA LYS A 181 -18.13 -5.71 8.20
C LYS A 181 -19.51 -5.14 8.55
N ASP A 182 -20.28 -5.88 9.29
CA ASP A 182 -21.67 -5.55 9.64
C ASP A 182 -21.86 -5.01 11.07
N GLY A 183 -20.76 -4.81 11.79
CA GLY A 183 -20.77 -4.39 13.19
C GLY A 183 -21.01 -5.51 14.19
N SER A 184 -21.19 -6.76 13.73
CA SER A 184 -21.27 -7.92 14.61
C SER A 184 -19.96 -8.10 15.37
N GLU A 185 -20.05 -8.64 16.58
CA GLU A 185 -18.90 -8.86 17.48
C GLU A 185 -18.03 -7.59 17.71
N GLY A 186 -18.62 -6.40 17.47
CA GLY A 186 -17.95 -5.13 17.72
C GLY A 186 -16.96 -4.68 16.63
N VAL A 187 -16.97 -5.31 15.45
CA VAL A 187 -16.10 -4.97 14.33
C VAL A 187 -16.91 -4.36 13.19
N ASN A 188 -16.56 -3.14 12.81
CA ASN A 188 -17.24 -2.35 11.79
C ASN A 188 -16.35 -2.13 10.57
N ASN A 189 -16.90 -1.50 9.54
CA ASN A 189 -16.15 -1.02 8.40
C ASN A 189 -15.22 0.14 8.78
N PHE A 190 -14.11 0.30 8.07
CA PHE A 190 -13.26 1.49 8.22
C PHE A 190 -13.94 2.77 7.77
N ILE A 191 -14.88 2.69 6.84
CA ILE A 191 -15.64 3.85 6.38
C ILE A 191 -17.04 3.79 6.99
N ASN A 192 -17.37 4.81 7.77
CA ASN A 192 -18.73 5.00 8.24
C ASN A 192 -19.60 5.38 7.03
N THR A 193 -20.56 4.52 6.69
CA THR A 193 -21.40 4.69 5.49
C THR A 193 -22.40 5.82 5.62
N GLU A 194 -22.79 6.20 6.84
CA GLU A 194 -23.68 7.32 7.11
C GLU A 194 -22.97 8.66 6.89
N HIS A 195 -21.81 8.83 7.52
CA HIS A 195 -21.06 10.08 7.49
C HIS A 195 -20.03 10.14 6.36
N LYS A 196 -19.74 9.02 5.69
CA LYS A 196 -18.72 8.88 4.63
C LYS A 196 -17.32 9.34 5.08
N LEU A 197 -17.02 9.07 6.34
CA LEU A 197 -15.75 9.39 6.96
C LEU A 197 -15.01 8.11 7.35
N ILE A 198 -13.68 8.17 7.29
CA ILE A 198 -12.82 7.11 7.80
C ILE A 198 -12.86 7.15 9.32
N THR A 199 -13.06 6.00 9.95
CA THR A 199 -13.03 5.86 11.41
C THR A 199 -11.58 5.75 11.89
N PHE A 200 -11.31 6.11 13.11
CA PHE A 200 -9.98 5.94 13.71
C PHE A 200 -9.62 4.46 13.82
N THR A 201 -10.52 3.66 14.42
CA THR A 201 -10.46 2.21 14.43
C THR A 201 -11.85 1.65 14.12
N PRO A 202 -11.98 0.46 13.53
CA PRO A 202 -13.28 -0.13 13.19
C PRO A 202 -13.95 -0.86 14.36
N ASP A 203 -13.39 -0.84 15.56
CA ASP A 203 -14.02 -1.37 16.75
C ASP A 203 -15.09 -0.41 17.31
N ASN A 204 -15.88 -0.87 18.27
CA ASN A 204 -16.96 -0.08 18.84
C ASN A 204 -16.47 1.20 19.53
N PHE A 205 -15.22 1.24 19.96
CA PHE A 205 -14.64 2.42 20.60
C PHE A 205 -14.27 3.48 19.54
N GLY A 206 -13.52 3.10 18.53
CA GLY A 206 -13.05 4.04 17.51
C GLY A 206 -14.10 4.38 16.44
N TYR A 207 -15.21 3.64 16.39
CA TYR A 207 -16.30 3.89 15.45
C TYR A 207 -17.19 5.09 15.85
N ARG A 208 -17.05 5.58 17.07
CA ARG A 208 -17.77 6.76 17.54
C ARG A 208 -17.01 8.02 17.11
N PHE A 209 -17.68 8.85 16.32
CA PHE A 209 -17.25 10.23 16.12
C PHE A 209 -17.61 10.99 17.39
N THR A 210 -16.64 11.44 18.12
CA THR A 210 -16.82 12.34 19.27
C THR A 210 -16.61 13.77 18.83
#